data_86411ee51fe29b7e8ea64e0ce412968c
#
_entry.id   86411ee51fe29b7e8ea64e0ce412968c
#
_cell.length_a   1.000
_cell.length_b   1.000
_cell.length_c   1.000
_cell.angle_alpha   90.00
_cell.angle_beta   90.00
_cell.angle_gamma   90.00
#
_symmetry.space_group_name_H-M   'P 1'
#
loop_
_entity.id
_entity.type
_entity.pdbx_description
1 polymer ?
#
loop_
_entity_poly.entity_id
_entity_poly.type
_entity_poly.pdbx_seq_one_letter_code
_entity_poly.pdbx_strand_id
1 'polypeptide(L)'
;LQGWVQRGGVIIGLGNATRFLADPDVDLLSVRREQAVVEVEDADTEAEDEDEATVKGQYLTELEEYQDQIVALEDDPDAVAGVLVRADVHPEHWLSAGVAPVLNVLVRGTDVYTPIRINDGVNVVRFQGPDDLLASGYIWDENRRQLAYKPFVIQQSQGAGEVIAFTQDPTVRAYLDGLNVILMNAIFRGSAHARPSR
;
A
#
# COMPACT_ATOMS: atom_id res chain seq x y z
N LEU A 1 3.14 -15.23 -15.26
CA LEU A 1 2.18 -14.17 -14.90
C LEU A 1 2.64 -12.81 -15.48
N GLN A 2 3.90 -12.40 -15.27
CA GLN A 2 4.48 -11.16 -15.82
C GLN A 2 4.22 -10.96 -17.31
N GLY A 3 4.59 -11.96 -18.16
CA GLY A 3 4.37 -11.86 -19.60
C GLY A 3 2.91 -11.73 -20.02
N TRP A 4 1.96 -12.18 -19.20
CA TRP A 4 0.54 -11.95 -19.45
C TRP A 4 0.15 -10.49 -19.13
N VAL A 5 0.61 -9.96 -18.01
CA VAL A 5 0.39 -8.54 -17.67
C VAL A 5 1.02 -7.63 -18.72
N GLN A 6 2.29 -7.87 -19.08
CA GLN A 6 3.00 -7.08 -20.09
C GLN A 6 2.27 -7.00 -21.46
N ARG A 7 1.44 -7.99 -21.79
CA ARG A 7 0.60 -7.99 -23.01
C ARG A 7 -0.80 -7.37 -22.83
N GLY A 8 -1.06 -6.70 -21.71
CA GLY A 8 -2.31 -5.99 -21.46
C GLY A 8 -3.23 -6.67 -20.44
N GLY A 9 -2.72 -7.64 -19.68
CA GLY A 9 -3.44 -8.22 -18.55
C GLY A 9 -3.58 -7.24 -17.40
N VAL A 10 -4.68 -7.34 -16.64
CA VAL A 10 -4.91 -6.53 -15.43
C VAL A 10 -4.95 -7.47 -14.22
N ILE A 11 -4.09 -7.22 -13.24
CA ILE A 11 -4.09 -7.91 -11.94
C ILE A 11 -4.63 -6.97 -10.87
N ILE A 12 -5.51 -7.48 -10.03
CA ILE A 12 -6.01 -6.79 -8.84
C ILE A 12 -5.67 -7.67 -7.63
N GLY A 13 -4.72 -7.21 -6.80
CA GLY A 13 -4.32 -7.86 -5.55
C GLY A 13 -5.04 -7.23 -4.36
N LEU A 14 -5.56 -8.04 -3.46
CA LEU A 14 -6.27 -7.60 -2.26
C LEU A 14 -5.59 -8.15 -0.99
N GLY A 15 -5.30 -7.29 -0.03
CA GLY A 15 -4.71 -7.68 1.25
C GLY A 15 -3.43 -8.52 1.07
N ASN A 16 -3.41 -9.72 1.62
CA ASN A 16 -2.23 -10.61 1.57
C ASN A 16 -1.75 -10.97 0.15
N ALA A 17 -2.58 -10.84 -0.88
CA ALA A 17 -2.13 -11.03 -2.26
C ALA A 17 -1.10 -9.96 -2.69
N THR A 18 -1.10 -8.80 -2.04
CA THR A 18 -0.11 -7.74 -2.28
C THR A 18 1.30 -8.19 -1.93
N ARG A 19 1.49 -9.06 -0.94
CA ARG A 19 2.79 -9.68 -0.62
C ARG A 19 3.37 -10.40 -1.82
N PHE A 20 2.55 -11.25 -2.48
CA PHE A 20 2.96 -11.96 -3.68
C PHE A 20 3.31 -11.02 -4.83
N LEU A 21 2.56 -9.93 -5.01
CA LEU A 21 2.84 -8.96 -6.07
C LEU A 21 4.12 -8.14 -5.81
N ALA A 22 4.43 -7.88 -4.53
CA ALA A 22 5.59 -7.12 -4.09
C ALA A 22 6.86 -7.99 -3.89
N ASP A 23 6.73 -9.31 -4.04
CA ASP A 23 7.84 -10.25 -3.94
C ASP A 23 8.87 -9.98 -5.06
N PRO A 24 10.16 -9.83 -4.73
CA PRO A 24 11.21 -9.57 -5.72
C PRO A 24 11.30 -10.60 -6.84
N ASP A 25 11.04 -11.88 -6.56
CA ASP A 25 11.05 -12.96 -7.55
C ASP A 25 9.84 -12.90 -8.49
N VAL A 26 8.76 -12.27 -8.06
CA VAL A 26 7.54 -12.08 -8.84
C VAL A 26 7.59 -10.81 -9.67
N ASP A 27 8.20 -9.74 -9.16
CA ASP A 27 8.46 -8.46 -9.84
C ASP A 27 7.25 -7.88 -10.60
N LEU A 28 6.10 -7.84 -9.91
CA LEU A 28 4.87 -7.26 -10.45
C LEU A 28 4.52 -5.91 -9.85
N LEU A 29 5.07 -5.60 -8.66
CA LEU A 29 4.80 -4.36 -7.94
C LEU A 29 6.09 -3.83 -7.31
N SER A 30 6.48 -2.60 -7.65
CA SER A 30 7.74 -1.97 -7.22
C SER A 30 7.66 -1.35 -5.81
N VAL A 31 6.95 -1.98 -4.88
CA VAL A 31 6.94 -1.64 -3.46
C VAL A 31 7.61 -2.74 -2.66
N ARG A 32 7.97 -2.44 -1.42
CA ARG A 32 8.50 -3.42 -0.46
C ARG A 32 7.62 -3.44 0.78
N ARG A 33 7.51 -4.61 1.42
CA ARG A 33 6.88 -4.71 2.73
C ARG A 33 7.87 -4.20 3.79
N GLU A 34 7.40 -3.35 4.68
CA GLU A 34 8.22 -2.82 5.77
C GLU A 34 8.24 -3.77 6.96
N GLN A 35 9.34 -3.76 7.68
CA GLN A 35 9.56 -4.41 8.97
C GLN A 35 9.27 -3.41 10.11
N ALA A 36 9.42 -3.82 11.38
CA ALA A 36 9.22 -2.92 12.54
C ALA A 36 10.27 -1.80 12.61
N VAL A 37 9.82 -0.61 13.00
CA VAL A 37 10.76 0.46 13.34
C VAL A 37 11.38 0.19 14.71
N VAL A 38 12.70 -0.04 14.77
CA VAL A 38 13.46 -0.16 16.02
C VAL A 38 13.97 1.21 16.41
N GLU A 39 13.50 1.77 17.53
CA GLU A 39 14.11 2.99 18.10
C GLU A 39 15.52 2.66 18.61
N VAL A 40 16.53 3.43 18.19
CA VAL A 40 17.98 3.16 18.31
C VAL A 40 18.48 3.37 19.75
N GLU A 41 17.89 2.72 20.76
CA GLU A 41 18.49 2.61 22.10
C GLU A 41 19.15 1.25 22.38
N ASP A 42 18.91 0.22 21.55
CA ASP A 42 19.44 -1.14 21.70
C ASP A 42 20.12 -1.67 20.42
N ALA A 43 21.03 -0.86 19.84
CA ALA A 43 21.73 -1.20 18.59
C ALA A 43 22.91 -2.17 18.79
N ASP A 44 22.71 -3.28 19.52
CA ASP A 44 23.71 -4.38 19.67
C ASP A 44 23.07 -5.76 19.43
N THR A 45 22.08 -5.86 18.53
CA THR A 45 21.62 -7.18 18.07
C THR A 45 21.99 -7.34 16.60
N GLU A 46 22.97 -8.21 16.37
CA GLU A 46 23.39 -8.63 15.02
C GLU A 46 22.18 -9.18 14.26
N ALA A 47 21.94 -8.66 13.06
CA ALA A 47 20.87 -9.09 12.17
C ALA A 47 21.14 -10.54 11.73
N GLU A 48 20.31 -11.47 12.24
CA GLU A 48 20.25 -12.83 11.71
C GLU A 48 19.23 -12.87 10.57
N ASP A 49 19.69 -13.31 9.40
CA ASP A 49 18.93 -13.65 8.18
C ASP A 49 18.01 -12.54 7.61
N GLU A 50 18.59 -11.71 6.75
CA GLU A 50 17.88 -10.79 5.87
C GLU A 50 17.00 -11.57 4.87
N ASP A 51 15.69 -11.63 5.11
CA ASP A 51 14.72 -12.02 4.11
C ASP A 51 14.64 -10.89 3.07
N GLU A 52 15.14 -11.14 1.84
CA GLU A 52 15.20 -10.15 0.75
C GLU A 52 13.83 -9.51 0.40
N ALA A 53 12.73 -10.07 0.92
CA ALA A 53 11.36 -9.63 0.69
C ALA A 53 10.90 -8.48 1.62
N THR A 54 11.68 -8.10 2.65
CA THR A 54 11.29 -7.11 3.66
C THR A 54 12.33 -6.00 3.84
N VAL A 55 11.91 -4.87 4.39
CA VAL A 55 12.76 -3.67 4.62
C VAL A 55 12.45 -3.03 5.98
N LYS A 56 13.42 -2.37 6.68
CA LYS A 56 13.22 -1.73 8.02
C LYS A 56 12.10 -0.69 8.00
N GLY A 57 11.25 -0.70 9.01
CA GLY A 57 10.21 0.30 9.15
C GLY A 57 10.80 1.67 9.51
N GLN A 58 10.22 2.74 8.97
CA GLN A 58 10.63 4.10 9.26
C GLN A 58 9.41 4.95 9.58
N TYR A 59 9.50 5.77 10.65
CA TYR A 59 8.48 6.76 10.95
C TYR A 59 8.54 7.92 9.97
N LEU A 60 7.40 8.30 9.41
CA LEU A 60 7.23 9.52 8.63
C LEU A 60 6.45 10.50 9.49
N THR A 61 7.08 11.58 9.91
CA THR A 61 6.48 12.59 10.78
C THR A 61 5.98 13.79 9.99
N GLU A 62 6.59 14.03 8.82
CA GLU A 62 6.26 15.17 7.95
C GLU A 62 6.08 14.72 6.48
N LEU A 63 5.34 15.53 5.70
CA LEU A 63 5.06 15.24 4.30
C LEU A 63 6.34 15.26 3.42
N GLU A 64 7.35 16.02 3.84
CA GLU A 64 8.66 16.11 3.17
C GLU A 64 9.45 14.81 3.31
N GLU A 65 9.42 14.17 4.47
CA GLU A 65 10.03 12.84 4.69
C GLU A 65 9.38 11.75 3.81
N TYR A 66 8.06 11.89 3.51
CA TYR A 66 7.41 11.03 2.52
C TYR A 66 8.01 11.20 1.11
N GLN A 67 8.42 12.41 0.74
CA GLN A 67 9.03 12.68 -0.57
C GLN A 67 10.45 12.10 -0.66
N ASP A 68 11.18 12.05 0.45
CA ASP A 68 12.52 11.45 0.55
C ASP A 68 12.47 9.91 0.65
N GLN A 69 11.41 9.37 1.30
CA GLN A 69 11.19 7.92 1.43
C GLN A 69 10.60 7.22 0.19
N ILE A 70 10.38 7.92 -0.86
CA ILE A 70 10.28 7.25 -2.15
C ILE A 70 11.63 6.53 -2.46
N VAL A 71 12.45 6.29 -1.42
CA VAL A 71 13.80 5.69 -1.41
C VAL A 71 14.00 4.80 -0.16
N ALA A 72 13.42 3.58 -0.09
CA ALA A 72 13.79 2.33 0.64
C ALA A 72 13.96 2.24 2.20
N LEU A 73 13.67 1.15 2.90
CA LEU A 73 14.43 0.02 3.51
C LEU A 73 14.00 -0.44 4.93
N GLU A 74 13.80 -1.63 5.23
CA GLU A 74 14.19 -2.85 6.01
C GLU A 74 13.65 -3.03 7.48
N ASP A 75 12.94 -4.14 7.82
CA ASP A 75 12.42 -4.89 9.02
C ASP A 75 10.89 -4.76 9.38
N ASP A 76 10.22 -5.84 9.90
CA ASP A 76 8.73 -6.00 10.00
C ASP A 76 8.02 -5.31 11.20
N PRO A 77 6.82 -4.67 11.02
CA PRO A 77 6.08 -3.99 12.10
C PRO A 77 5.28 -4.90 13.03
N ASP A 78 4.96 -4.42 14.24
CA ASP A 78 4.03 -5.06 15.17
C ASP A 78 2.59 -5.20 14.61
N ALA A 79 1.91 -6.29 15.00
CA ALA A 79 0.58 -6.61 14.48
C ALA A 79 -0.50 -5.65 14.99
N VAL A 80 -1.24 -5.03 14.09
CA VAL A 80 -2.45 -4.26 14.40
C VAL A 80 -3.64 -5.21 14.56
N ALA A 81 -4.30 -5.18 15.70
CA ALA A 81 -5.43 -6.08 16.01
C ALA A 81 -6.68 -5.79 15.17
N GLY A 82 -6.80 -4.59 14.64
CA GLY A 82 -7.91 -4.11 13.82
C GLY A 82 -8.36 -2.72 14.24
N VAL A 83 -8.19 -1.75 13.36
CA VAL A 83 -8.49 -0.35 13.61
C VAL A 83 -9.04 0.31 12.35
N LEU A 84 -9.96 1.28 12.50
CA LEU A 84 -10.38 2.14 11.40
C LEU A 84 -9.46 3.35 11.34
N VAL A 85 -8.82 3.54 10.21
CA VAL A 85 -7.94 4.68 9.92
C VAL A 85 -8.46 5.48 8.73
N ARG A 86 -8.10 6.77 8.69
CA ARG A 86 -8.42 7.66 7.57
C ARG A 86 -7.35 7.58 6.50
N ALA A 87 -7.79 7.68 5.24
CA ALA A 87 -6.91 7.69 4.09
C ALA A 87 -7.35 8.76 3.10
N ASP A 88 -6.39 9.47 2.54
CA ASP A 88 -6.58 10.46 1.48
C ASP A 88 -6.66 9.79 0.12
N VAL A 89 -7.56 10.26 -0.72
CA VAL A 89 -7.80 9.76 -2.07
C VAL A 89 -7.22 10.72 -3.09
N HIS A 90 -6.44 10.21 -4.04
CA HIS A 90 -5.93 11.01 -5.17
C HIS A 90 -7.10 11.49 -6.03
N PRO A 91 -7.38 12.79 -6.12
CA PRO A 91 -8.66 13.31 -6.66
C PRO A 91 -8.82 13.11 -8.16
N GLU A 92 -7.73 13.04 -8.90
CA GLU A 92 -7.73 13.02 -10.38
C GLU A 92 -7.50 11.62 -10.97
N HIS A 93 -7.35 10.60 -10.14
CA HIS A 93 -7.08 9.24 -10.63
C HIS A 93 -8.39 8.54 -11.03
N TRP A 94 -8.38 7.76 -12.12
CA TRP A 94 -9.57 7.05 -12.60
C TRP A 94 -10.16 6.03 -11.61
N LEU A 95 -9.31 5.44 -10.75
CA LEU A 95 -9.76 4.54 -9.67
C LEU A 95 -10.58 5.27 -8.60
N SER A 96 -10.34 6.56 -8.40
CA SER A 96 -11.04 7.38 -7.39
C SER A 96 -12.33 8.01 -7.89
N ALA A 97 -12.74 7.73 -9.12
CA ALA A 97 -13.98 8.31 -9.67
C ALA A 97 -15.20 7.94 -8.83
N GLY A 98 -15.92 8.96 -8.36
CA GLY A 98 -17.11 8.80 -7.51
C GLY A 98 -16.82 8.52 -6.03
N VAL A 99 -15.57 8.66 -5.60
CA VAL A 99 -15.12 8.40 -4.22
C VAL A 99 -14.93 9.73 -3.48
N ALA A 100 -15.23 9.75 -2.18
CA ALA A 100 -14.98 10.90 -1.33
C ALA A 100 -13.47 11.17 -1.18
N PRO A 101 -13.05 12.42 -0.91
CA PRO A 101 -11.63 12.77 -0.76
C PRO A 101 -10.92 12.04 0.39
N VAL A 102 -11.67 11.63 1.40
CA VAL A 102 -11.18 10.88 2.56
C VAL A 102 -12.04 9.64 2.75
N LEU A 103 -11.39 8.51 2.99
CA LEU A 103 -12.00 7.22 3.27
C LEU A 103 -11.60 6.69 4.64
N ASN A 104 -12.44 5.82 5.20
CA ASN A 104 -12.07 4.96 6.32
C ASN A 104 -11.66 3.58 5.80
N VAL A 105 -10.55 3.07 6.32
CA VAL A 105 -9.99 1.76 5.97
C VAL A 105 -9.84 0.94 7.23
N LEU A 106 -10.23 -0.33 7.20
CA LEU A 106 -9.94 -1.27 8.28
C LEU A 106 -8.53 -1.84 8.07
N VAL A 107 -7.62 -1.54 9.00
CA VAL A 107 -6.25 -2.07 9.01
C VAL A 107 -6.14 -3.18 10.03
N ARG A 108 -5.51 -4.30 9.63
CA ARG A 108 -5.21 -5.47 10.48
C ARG A 108 -3.89 -6.11 10.05
N GLY A 109 -3.21 -6.74 11.02
CA GLY A 109 -1.98 -7.50 10.75
C GLY A 109 -0.74 -6.61 10.75
N THR A 110 0.31 -7.10 10.10
CA THR A 110 1.66 -6.52 10.10
C THR A 110 2.06 -5.91 8.75
N ASP A 111 1.16 -5.94 7.75
CA ASP A 111 1.51 -5.53 6.40
C ASP A 111 1.48 -4.02 6.22
N VAL A 112 2.65 -3.44 6.18
CA VAL A 112 2.92 -2.06 5.78
C VAL A 112 3.84 -2.10 4.57
N TYR A 113 3.63 -1.21 3.60
CA TYR A 113 4.38 -1.17 2.35
C TYR A 113 4.96 0.21 2.09
N THR A 114 6.14 0.26 1.49
CA THR A 114 6.72 1.51 1.01
C THR A 114 5.81 2.16 -0.03
N PRO A 115 5.75 3.50 -0.11
CA PRO A 115 5.11 4.18 -1.23
C PRO A 115 5.76 3.79 -2.56
N ILE A 116 4.93 3.62 -3.61
CA ILE A 116 5.47 3.44 -4.95
C ILE A 116 6.05 4.75 -5.47
N ARG A 117 7.18 4.66 -6.18
CA ARG A 117 7.83 5.82 -6.78
C ARG A 117 7.01 6.38 -7.93
N ILE A 118 7.10 7.68 -8.16
CA ILE A 118 6.35 8.40 -9.23
C ILE A 118 6.65 7.83 -10.62
N ASN A 119 7.87 7.34 -10.86
CA ASN A 119 8.25 6.76 -12.15
C ASN A 119 7.68 5.34 -12.36
N ASP A 120 7.30 4.64 -11.30
CA ASP A 120 6.84 3.27 -11.36
C ASP A 120 5.31 3.18 -11.31
N GLY A 121 4.64 4.12 -10.60
CA GLY A 121 3.20 4.09 -10.46
C GLY A 121 2.60 5.23 -9.66
N VAL A 122 1.41 5.01 -9.12
CA VAL A 122 0.64 6.01 -8.38
C VAL A 122 0.14 5.41 -7.05
N ASN A 123 0.37 6.12 -5.95
CA ASN A 123 -0.29 5.88 -4.67
C ASN A 123 -1.69 6.51 -4.72
N VAL A 124 -2.68 5.75 -5.16
CA VAL A 124 -4.04 6.24 -5.41
C VAL A 124 -4.77 6.60 -4.13
N VAL A 125 -4.57 5.80 -3.08
CA VAL A 125 -5.04 6.08 -1.72
C VAL A 125 -3.89 5.84 -0.76
N ARG A 126 -3.63 6.80 0.10
CA ARG A 126 -2.63 6.72 1.16
C ARG A 126 -3.24 7.04 2.52
N PHE A 127 -2.74 6.45 3.57
CA PHE A 127 -3.15 6.77 4.93
C PHE A 127 -2.80 8.22 5.27
N GLN A 128 -3.59 8.84 6.16
CA GLN A 128 -3.33 10.21 6.62
C GLN A 128 -2.10 10.28 7.54
N GLY A 129 -1.66 11.49 7.83
CA GLY A 129 -0.59 11.74 8.79
C GLY A 129 -0.94 11.25 10.21
N PRO A 130 0.07 11.08 11.09
CA PRO A 130 -0.12 10.40 12.37
C PRO A 130 -1.19 11.05 13.27
N ASP A 131 -1.38 12.37 13.23
CA ASP A 131 -2.35 13.07 14.04
C ASP A 131 -3.80 12.87 13.58
N ASP A 132 -4.01 12.72 12.27
CA ASP A 132 -5.34 12.57 11.64
C ASP A 132 -5.69 11.11 11.30
N LEU A 133 -4.73 10.19 11.43
CA LEU A 133 -4.85 8.81 10.99
C LEU A 133 -6.01 8.06 11.65
N LEU A 134 -6.14 8.14 12.97
CA LEU A 134 -7.09 7.33 13.72
C LEU A 134 -8.53 7.82 13.54
N ALA A 135 -9.38 6.98 12.93
CA ALA A 135 -10.82 7.23 12.84
C ALA A 135 -11.59 6.61 14.00
N SER A 136 -11.30 5.35 14.35
CA SER A 136 -11.97 4.63 15.45
C SER A 136 -11.19 3.39 15.85
N GLY A 137 -11.22 3.04 17.14
CA GLY A 137 -10.52 1.90 17.69
C GLY A 137 -9.26 2.31 18.44
N TYR A 138 -8.33 1.38 18.60
CA TYR A 138 -7.04 1.60 19.27
C TYR A 138 -5.90 1.14 18.37
N ILE A 139 -4.84 1.92 18.32
CA ILE A 139 -3.59 1.63 17.63
C ILE A 139 -2.43 2.13 18.51
N TRP A 140 -1.36 1.35 18.60
CA TRP A 140 -0.14 1.75 19.30
C TRP A 140 0.50 2.95 18.59
N ASP A 141 1.20 3.80 19.33
CA ASP A 141 1.80 5.00 18.75
C ASP A 141 2.87 4.66 17.70
N GLU A 142 3.61 3.58 17.89
CA GLU A 142 4.59 3.04 16.94
C GLU A 142 3.91 2.67 15.61
N ASN A 143 2.87 1.85 15.66
CA ASN A 143 2.10 1.46 14.49
C ASN A 143 1.45 2.67 13.81
N ARG A 144 0.95 3.64 14.60
CA ARG A 144 0.32 4.86 14.09
C ARG A 144 1.33 5.71 13.31
N ARG A 145 2.55 5.88 13.85
CA ARG A 145 3.63 6.61 13.18
C ARG A 145 4.12 5.88 11.94
N GLN A 146 4.30 4.55 12.00
CA GLN A 146 4.77 3.77 10.86
C GLN A 146 3.73 3.66 9.74
N LEU A 147 2.43 3.57 10.06
CA LEU A 147 1.37 3.47 9.06
C LEU A 147 1.07 4.82 8.37
N ALA A 148 1.45 5.94 9.00
CA ALA A 148 1.22 7.27 8.46
C ALA A 148 1.84 7.42 7.06
N TYR A 149 1.06 8.03 6.14
CA TYR A 149 1.42 8.27 4.73
C TYR A 149 1.68 7.03 3.87
N LYS A 150 1.61 5.81 4.42
CA LYS A 150 1.80 4.58 3.64
C LYS A 150 0.63 4.32 2.68
N PRO A 151 0.86 3.62 1.57
CA PRO A 151 -0.16 3.40 0.57
C PRO A 151 -1.19 2.36 1.01
N PHE A 152 -2.47 2.64 0.70
CA PHE A 152 -3.54 1.66 0.78
C PHE A 152 -3.92 1.11 -0.61
N VAL A 153 -4.01 1.97 -1.62
CA VAL A 153 -4.26 1.54 -3.01
C VAL A 153 -3.14 2.04 -3.90
N ILE A 154 -2.52 1.11 -4.60
CA ILE A 154 -1.40 1.34 -5.51
C ILE A 154 -1.83 0.93 -6.91
N GLN A 155 -1.47 1.72 -7.92
CA GLN A 155 -1.57 1.35 -9.31
C GLN A 155 -0.19 1.45 -9.97
N GLN A 156 0.21 0.41 -10.69
CA GLN A 156 1.46 0.34 -11.44
C GLN A 156 1.20 -0.19 -12.84
N SER A 157 1.71 0.51 -13.85
CA SER A 157 1.69 0.01 -15.22
C SER A 157 2.85 -0.98 -15.44
N GLN A 158 2.56 -2.14 -16.04
CA GLN A 158 3.53 -3.18 -16.37
C GLN A 158 3.44 -3.50 -17.87
N GLY A 159 4.30 -2.88 -18.68
CA GLY A 159 4.21 -2.98 -20.12
C GLY A 159 2.91 -2.40 -20.67
N ALA A 160 2.05 -3.24 -21.27
CA ALA A 160 0.71 -2.84 -21.73
C ALA A 160 -0.40 -3.11 -20.71
N GLY A 161 -0.09 -3.72 -19.58
CA GLY A 161 -1.05 -4.10 -18.54
C GLY A 161 -0.95 -3.26 -17.28
N GLU A 162 -1.77 -3.61 -16.32
CA GLU A 162 -1.93 -2.89 -15.06
C GLU A 162 -1.87 -3.84 -13.86
N VAL A 163 -1.17 -3.42 -12.80
CA VAL A 163 -1.20 -4.04 -11.48
C VAL A 163 -1.85 -3.06 -10.51
N ILE A 164 -2.92 -3.49 -9.88
CA ILE A 164 -3.65 -2.70 -8.87
C ILE A 164 -3.59 -3.49 -7.57
N ALA A 165 -3.04 -2.89 -6.53
CA ALA A 165 -2.88 -3.53 -5.23
C ALA A 165 -3.61 -2.75 -4.13
N PHE A 166 -4.33 -3.48 -3.30
CA PHE A 166 -4.91 -3.01 -2.04
C PHE A 166 -4.12 -3.64 -0.90
N THR A 167 -3.41 -2.86 -0.12
CA THR A 167 -2.55 -3.36 0.96
C THR A 167 -3.34 -3.97 2.12
N GLN A 168 -4.62 -3.61 2.25
CA GLN A 168 -5.59 -4.20 3.17
C GLN A 168 -6.81 -4.70 2.39
N ASP A 169 -7.64 -5.55 3.00
CA ASP A 169 -8.86 -6.06 2.38
C ASP A 169 -9.94 -4.97 2.27
N PRO A 170 -10.32 -4.53 1.05
CA PRO A 170 -11.36 -3.52 0.87
C PRO A 170 -12.78 -4.08 1.04
N THR A 171 -12.93 -5.41 1.14
CA THR A 171 -14.25 -6.08 1.04
C THR A 171 -14.86 -6.44 2.38
N VAL A 172 -14.20 -6.10 3.50
CA VAL A 172 -14.62 -6.53 4.84
C VAL A 172 -16.10 -6.21 5.08
N ARG A 173 -16.93 -7.25 5.08
CA ARG A 173 -18.40 -7.20 5.27
C ARG A 173 -19.14 -6.19 4.36
N ALA A 174 -18.51 -5.68 3.33
CA ALA A 174 -19.02 -4.68 2.40
C ALA A 174 -19.61 -3.40 3.05
N TYR A 175 -19.22 -3.07 4.30
CA TYR A 175 -19.78 -1.91 5.01
C TYR A 175 -19.02 -0.59 4.78
N LEU A 176 -17.86 -0.64 4.11
CA LEU A 176 -17.06 0.54 3.75
C LEU A 176 -17.32 0.93 2.28
N ASP A 177 -18.44 1.63 2.04
CA ASP A 177 -18.96 1.90 0.68
C ASP A 177 -17.92 2.53 -0.26
N GLY A 178 -17.11 3.46 0.22
CA GLY A 178 -16.07 4.09 -0.60
C GLY A 178 -15.02 3.10 -1.10
N LEU A 179 -14.66 2.08 -0.30
CA LEU A 179 -13.73 1.02 -0.70
C LEU A 179 -14.36 0.12 -1.76
N ASN A 180 -15.65 -0.18 -1.62
CA ASN A 180 -16.40 -0.93 -2.62
C ASN A 180 -16.37 -0.22 -3.98
N VAL A 181 -16.55 1.12 -4.01
CA VAL A 181 -16.52 1.92 -5.25
C VAL A 181 -15.14 1.85 -5.92
N ILE A 182 -14.04 1.99 -5.16
CA ILE A 182 -12.69 1.86 -5.72
C ILE A 182 -12.46 0.45 -6.30
N LEU A 183 -12.86 -0.59 -5.58
CA LEU A 183 -12.74 -1.96 -6.06
C LEU A 183 -13.56 -2.19 -7.34
N MET A 184 -14.78 -1.68 -7.40
CA MET A 184 -15.61 -1.74 -8.60
C MET A 184 -14.98 -0.98 -9.77
N ASN A 185 -14.40 0.21 -9.53
CA ASN A 185 -13.63 0.92 -10.56
C ASN A 185 -12.44 0.06 -11.05
N ALA A 186 -11.71 -0.60 -10.17
CA ALA A 186 -10.61 -1.49 -10.55
C ALA A 186 -11.10 -2.64 -11.45
N ILE A 187 -12.19 -3.31 -11.08
CA ILE A 187 -12.74 -4.46 -11.81
C ILE A 187 -13.28 -4.04 -13.18
N PHE A 188 -14.14 -3.01 -13.23
CA PHE A 188 -14.86 -2.67 -14.46
C PHE A 188 -14.10 -1.73 -15.39
N ARG A 189 -13.19 -0.91 -14.88
CA ARG A 189 -12.45 0.08 -15.66
C ARG A 189 -10.99 -0.28 -15.89
N GLY A 190 -10.41 -1.20 -15.11
CA GLY A 190 -9.00 -1.57 -15.20
C GLY A 190 -8.60 -2.00 -16.61
N SER A 191 -9.41 -2.85 -17.24
CA SER A 191 -9.14 -3.32 -18.62
C SER A 191 -9.19 -2.19 -19.67
N ALA A 192 -9.90 -1.09 -19.42
CA ALA A 192 -9.95 0.05 -20.32
C ALA A 192 -8.71 0.95 -20.23
N HIS A 193 -7.97 0.85 -19.12
CA HIS A 193 -6.71 1.58 -18.89
C HIS A 193 -5.49 0.76 -19.31
N ALA A 194 -5.59 -0.56 -19.36
CA ALA A 194 -4.58 -1.41 -20.00
C ALA A 194 -4.52 -1.10 -21.53
N ARG A 195 -3.33 -1.17 -22.10
CA ARG A 195 -3.07 -0.90 -23.53
C ARG A 195 -2.61 -2.18 -24.23
N PRO A 196 -3.51 -3.17 -24.44
CA PRO A 196 -3.10 -4.43 -25.08
C PRO A 196 -2.44 -4.15 -26.43
N SER A 197 -1.25 -4.72 -26.63
CA SER A 197 -0.58 -4.69 -27.94
C SER A 197 -1.49 -5.39 -28.97
N ARG A 198 -1.85 -4.70 -30.02
CA ARG A 198 -2.58 -5.24 -31.16
C ARG A 198 -1.73 -6.23 -31.95
#